data_2dcecd5d586556cb0c97bf0149dda848
#
_entry.id   2dcecd5d586556cb0c97bf0149dda848
#
_cell.length_a   1.000
_cell.length_b   1.000
_cell.length_c   1.000
_cell.angle_alpha   90.00
_cell.angle_beta   90.00
_cell.angle_gamma   90.00
#
_symmetry.space_group_name_H-M   'P 1'
#
loop_
_entity.id
_entity.type
_entity.pdbx_description
1 polymer ?
#
loop_
_entity_poly.entity_id
_entity_poly.type
_entity_poly.pdbx_seq_one_letter_code
_entity_poly.pdbx_strand_id
1 'polypeptide(L)'
;MSAVWRSNAFFYGAITLFLAAPLFFVDVIPLYDLPAHLARQYILYGPPSPYYAPQWRIVPNLALDIWVTVFHKFLSIDMSVRLFLATTIIQLFWGTIALHRVFFNNTETRLIVSAALFAYNGPFLFGFINLCFGFGMMLWTFAIWFQYREKLTIQLILACITSIMLISHLFAFAVYAVVLISFLIGDYITGFRSIKKILSYTLHLLAPISIYIILMPRAEMNGLIGYNPISSKIADVYSSMGLYNPYLDMLTLLILLSAIIIGWRKIYVASFMWLPLASLVIVYLLLPHNLGQGSFVDYRMPTAFALFTCASINWRNLNEQYRVRVEATLFIVFVMRILFMIMQWQNWQIDFMEIQRAFSKLPSGSKLLTLSADPNTIDFSTPPPLGHVDAFAVINHGALVPDLFAGLAHEVIIYREPYNRIATQEPSVALEPEFDYVLLLRPENIPKDHMPHYCEISHGRTFSFGKIMH
;
A
#
# COMPACT_ATOMS: atom_id res chain seq x y z
N MET A 1 24.76 -20.80 18.56
CA MET A 1 23.90 -19.60 18.62
C MET A 1 24.11 -18.94 19.97
N SER A 2 24.65 -17.72 20.00
CA SER A 2 24.91 -17.00 21.25
C SER A 2 23.59 -16.62 21.95
N ALA A 3 23.62 -16.42 23.28
CA ALA A 3 22.43 -15.99 24.04
C ALA A 3 21.83 -14.68 23.51
N VAL A 4 22.66 -13.79 22.98
CA VAL A 4 22.27 -12.53 22.32
C VAL A 4 21.42 -12.79 21.07
N TRP A 5 21.73 -13.81 20.28
CA TRP A 5 20.94 -14.20 19.10
C TRP A 5 19.55 -14.69 19.48
N ARG A 6 19.43 -15.48 20.56
CA ARG A 6 18.12 -15.97 21.05
C ARG A 6 17.25 -14.83 21.57
N SER A 7 17.84 -13.88 22.29
CA SER A 7 17.14 -12.68 22.79
C SER A 7 16.61 -11.80 21.65
N ASN A 8 17.41 -11.58 20.60
CA ASN A 8 17.01 -10.75 19.44
C ASN A 8 15.94 -11.45 18.59
N ALA A 9 16.05 -12.76 18.38
CA ALA A 9 15.05 -13.53 17.62
C ALA A 9 13.68 -13.52 18.30
N PHE A 10 13.64 -13.66 19.61
CA PHE A 10 12.39 -13.55 20.38
C PHE A 10 11.77 -12.15 20.25
N PHE A 11 12.57 -11.10 20.37
CA PHE A 11 12.11 -9.71 20.27
C PHE A 11 11.54 -9.39 18.89
N TYR A 12 12.25 -9.77 17.81
CA TYR A 12 11.76 -9.58 16.45
C TYR A 12 10.54 -10.45 16.14
N GLY A 13 10.48 -11.66 16.68
CA GLY A 13 9.31 -12.53 16.60
C GLY A 13 8.08 -11.88 17.26
N ALA A 14 8.24 -11.31 18.46
CA ALA A 14 7.17 -10.58 19.13
C ALA A 14 6.67 -9.39 18.29
N ILE A 15 7.58 -8.55 17.75
CA ILE A 15 7.20 -7.45 16.86
C ILE A 15 6.42 -7.98 15.64
N THR A 16 6.87 -9.08 15.04
CA THR A 16 6.20 -9.70 13.89
C THR A 16 4.77 -10.12 14.21
N LEU A 17 4.56 -10.73 15.38
CA LEU A 17 3.23 -11.10 15.85
C LEU A 17 2.35 -9.87 16.08
N PHE A 18 2.87 -8.83 16.73
CA PHE A 18 2.16 -7.58 16.96
C PHE A 18 1.79 -6.90 15.63
N LEU A 19 2.67 -6.93 14.62
CA LEU A 19 2.40 -6.38 13.28
C LEU A 19 1.30 -7.15 12.56
N ALA A 20 1.25 -8.46 12.68
CA ALA A 20 0.21 -9.27 12.02
C ALA A 20 -1.14 -9.23 12.74
N ALA A 21 -1.13 -9.07 14.06
CA ALA A 21 -2.30 -9.22 14.93
C ALA A 21 -3.54 -8.41 14.49
N PRO A 22 -3.45 -7.10 14.14
CA PRO A 22 -4.62 -6.30 13.78
C PRO A 22 -5.46 -6.92 12.65
N LEU A 23 -4.81 -7.56 11.68
CA LEU A 23 -5.46 -8.17 10.52
C LEU A 23 -6.37 -9.36 10.87
N PHE A 24 -6.22 -9.93 12.08
CA PHE A 24 -6.98 -11.11 12.52
C PHE A 24 -7.96 -10.81 13.65
N PHE A 25 -7.97 -9.58 14.18
CA PHE A 25 -8.89 -9.16 15.24
C PHE A 25 -10.16 -8.49 14.74
N VAL A 26 -10.37 -8.39 13.43
CA VAL A 26 -11.53 -7.73 12.82
C VAL A 26 -12.10 -8.60 11.70
N ASP A 27 -13.41 -8.52 11.49
CA ASP A 27 -14.08 -9.22 10.39
C ASP A 27 -13.81 -8.52 9.06
N VAL A 28 -13.99 -7.22 9.01
CA VAL A 28 -13.68 -6.36 7.87
C VAL A 28 -12.41 -5.56 8.17
N ILE A 29 -11.37 -5.75 7.37
CA ILE A 29 -10.14 -4.95 7.48
C ILE A 29 -10.39 -3.60 6.83
N PRO A 30 -10.34 -2.47 7.58
CA PRO A 30 -10.77 -1.16 7.10
C PRO A 30 -9.64 -0.44 6.35
N LEU A 31 -9.21 -0.99 5.21
CA LEU A 31 -8.39 -0.30 4.22
C LEU A 31 -9.30 0.24 3.13
N TYR A 32 -9.04 1.46 2.65
CA TYR A 32 -9.94 2.18 1.76
C TYR A 32 -10.29 1.41 0.48
N ASP A 33 -9.29 0.90 -0.26
CA ASP A 33 -9.49 0.18 -1.53
C ASP A 33 -9.71 -1.33 -1.36
N LEU A 34 -9.56 -1.87 -0.14
CA LEU A 34 -9.58 -3.32 0.06
C LEU A 34 -10.90 -3.99 -0.35
N PRO A 35 -12.08 -3.38 -0.11
CA PRO A 35 -13.34 -3.99 -0.56
C PRO A 35 -13.38 -4.20 -2.07
N ALA A 36 -12.90 -3.24 -2.88
CA ALA A 36 -12.82 -3.38 -4.33
C ALA A 36 -11.81 -4.46 -4.75
N HIS A 37 -10.65 -4.52 -4.11
CA HIS A 37 -9.71 -5.63 -4.32
C HIS A 37 -10.31 -6.98 -3.98
N LEU A 38 -11.08 -7.08 -2.89
CA LEU A 38 -11.73 -8.32 -2.49
C LEU A 38 -12.81 -8.72 -3.50
N ALA A 39 -13.69 -7.80 -3.91
CA ALA A 39 -14.70 -8.05 -4.94
C ALA A 39 -14.08 -8.53 -6.26
N ARG A 40 -12.93 -7.95 -6.65
CA ARG A 40 -12.18 -8.42 -7.81
C ARG A 40 -11.81 -9.89 -7.69
N GLN A 41 -11.38 -10.36 -6.52
CA GLN A 41 -11.06 -11.77 -6.31
C GLN A 41 -12.31 -12.66 -6.40
N TYR A 42 -13.44 -12.20 -5.86
CA TYR A 42 -14.70 -12.93 -5.98
C TYR A 42 -15.22 -12.98 -7.43
N ILE A 43 -14.99 -11.95 -8.23
CA ILE A 43 -15.32 -11.97 -9.68
C ILE A 43 -14.39 -12.95 -10.44
N LEU A 44 -13.12 -13.02 -10.07
CA LEU A 44 -12.15 -13.89 -10.74
C LEU A 44 -12.37 -15.39 -10.42
N TYR A 45 -12.77 -15.73 -9.19
CA TYR A 45 -12.80 -17.10 -8.69
C TYR A 45 -14.16 -17.57 -8.17
N GLY A 46 -15.13 -16.68 -8.05
CA GLY A 46 -16.49 -16.96 -7.61
C GLY A 46 -17.44 -17.38 -8.75
N PRO A 47 -18.74 -17.42 -8.49
CA PRO A 47 -19.76 -17.66 -9.51
C PRO A 47 -19.72 -16.60 -10.62
N PRO A 48 -20.10 -16.96 -11.86
CA PRO A 48 -20.16 -16.01 -12.96
C PRO A 48 -21.07 -14.82 -12.68
N SER A 49 -20.57 -13.60 -12.83
CA SER A 49 -21.36 -12.38 -12.68
C SER A 49 -22.09 -12.03 -13.98
N PRO A 50 -23.34 -11.54 -13.93
CA PRO A 50 -24.01 -10.98 -15.11
C PRO A 50 -23.37 -9.66 -15.58
N TYR A 51 -22.67 -8.95 -14.70
CA TYR A 51 -22.16 -7.59 -14.92
C TYR A 51 -20.66 -7.53 -15.21
N TYR A 52 -19.90 -8.50 -14.70
CA TYR A 52 -18.43 -8.49 -14.77
C TYR A 52 -17.90 -9.75 -15.44
N ALA A 53 -16.73 -9.63 -16.05
CA ALA A 53 -16.00 -10.77 -16.60
C ALA A 53 -14.50 -10.68 -16.29
N PRO A 54 -13.83 -11.81 -16.04
CA PRO A 54 -12.38 -11.87 -16.00
C PRO A 54 -11.77 -11.53 -17.37
N GLN A 55 -10.70 -10.73 -17.37
CA GLN A 55 -9.89 -10.45 -18.55
C GLN A 55 -8.42 -10.43 -18.16
N TRP A 56 -7.82 -11.61 -18.05
CA TRP A 56 -6.42 -11.74 -17.69
C TRP A 56 -5.49 -11.13 -18.72
N ARG A 57 -4.59 -10.27 -18.25
CA ARG A 57 -3.51 -9.66 -19.03
C ARG A 57 -2.32 -9.38 -18.13
N ILE A 58 -1.12 -9.27 -18.72
CA ILE A 58 0.08 -8.89 -17.96
C ILE A 58 0.07 -7.38 -17.79
N VAL A 59 -0.24 -6.94 -16.58
CA VAL A 59 -0.29 -5.52 -16.18
C VAL A 59 0.48 -5.34 -14.86
N PRO A 60 0.97 -4.15 -14.54
CA PRO A 60 1.43 -3.87 -13.19
C PRO A 60 0.24 -3.85 -12.23
N ASN A 61 0.43 -4.22 -10.96
CA ASN A 61 -0.62 -4.28 -9.93
C ASN A 61 -1.31 -5.65 -9.76
N LEU A 62 -0.58 -6.76 -10.03
CA LEU A 62 -1.11 -8.13 -9.98
C LEU A 62 -0.65 -8.96 -8.77
N ALA A 63 0.06 -8.40 -7.79
CA ALA A 63 0.61 -9.21 -6.70
C ALA A 63 -0.46 -9.99 -5.94
N LEU A 64 -1.56 -9.34 -5.56
CA LEU A 64 -2.69 -9.97 -4.88
C LEU A 64 -3.36 -11.02 -5.77
N ASP A 65 -3.58 -10.71 -7.05
CA ASP A 65 -4.26 -11.59 -7.99
C ASP A 65 -3.48 -12.89 -8.17
N ILE A 66 -2.16 -12.79 -8.36
CA ILE A 66 -1.27 -13.96 -8.45
C ILE A 66 -1.28 -14.75 -7.13
N TRP A 67 -1.21 -14.05 -6.00
CA TRP A 67 -1.26 -14.67 -4.68
C TRP A 67 -2.54 -15.46 -4.48
N VAL A 68 -3.70 -14.85 -4.72
CA VAL A 68 -5.00 -15.51 -4.57
C VAL A 68 -5.14 -16.67 -5.58
N THR A 69 -4.64 -16.51 -6.82
CA THR A 69 -4.61 -17.62 -7.81
C THR A 69 -3.97 -18.89 -7.24
N VAL A 70 -2.89 -18.72 -6.48
CA VAL A 70 -2.17 -19.86 -5.89
C VAL A 70 -2.91 -20.42 -4.67
N PHE A 71 -3.39 -19.55 -3.80
CA PHE A 71 -3.85 -19.95 -2.46
C PHE A 71 -5.35 -20.24 -2.35
N HIS A 72 -6.22 -19.69 -3.24
CA HIS A 72 -7.68 -19.90 -3.15
C HIS A 72 -8.12 -21.37 -3.27
N LYS A 73 -7.26 -22.23 -3.79
CA LYS A 73 -7.51 -23.69 -3.87
C LYS A 73 -7.41 -24.39 -2.51
N PHE A 74 -6.74 -23.79 -1.55
CA PHE A 74 -6.46 -24.35 -0.22
C PHE A 74 -7.08 -23.54 0.91
N LEU A 75 -7.38 -22.26 0.66
CA LEU A 75 -7.88 -21.30 1.63
C LEU A 75 -9.07 -20.53 1.04
N SER A 76 -9.92 -20.00 1.89
CA SER A 76 -10.93 -19.04 1.42
C SER A 76 -10.26 -17.80 0.81
N ILE A 77 -10.97 -17.10 -0.06
CA ILE A 77 -10.49 -15.85 -0.67
C ILE A 77 -10.11 -14.85 0.44
N ASP A 78 -10.98 -14.67 1.45
CA ASP A 78 -10.74 -13.77 2.57
C ASP A 78 -9.46 -14.12 3.36
N MET A 79 -9.26 -15.40 3.68
CA MET A 79 -8.06 -15.84 4.37
C MET A 79 -6.81 -15.65 3.50
N SER A 80 -6.90 -15.90 2.20
CA SER A 80 -5.81 -15.67 1.26
C SER A 80 -5.41 -14.20 1.21
N VAL A 81 -6.39 -13.28 1.20
CA VAL A 81 -6.16 -11.83 1.24
C VAL A 81 -5.55 -11.42 2.59
N ARG A 82 -6.05 -11.91 3.73
CA ARG A 82 -5.47 -11.63 5.05
C ARG A 82 -4.01 -12.06 5.15
N LEU A 83 -3.67 -13.23 4.63
CA LEU A 83 -2.29 -13.72 4.61
C LEU A 83 -1.41 -12.90 3.67
N PHE A 84 -1.94 -12.41 2.54
CA PHE A 84 -1.22 -11.48 1.68
C PHE A 84 -0.87 -10.18 2.40
N LEU A 85 -1.84 -9.58 3.10
CA LEU A 85 -1.64 -8.36 3.88
C LEU A 85 -0.63 -8.57 5.03
N ALA A 86 -0.74 -9.69 5.75
CA ALA A 86 0.22 -10.04 6.81
C ALA A 86 1.63 -10.21 6.23
N THR A 87 1.77 -10.92 5.11
CA THR A 87 3.04 -11.09 4.41
C THR A 87 3.61 -9.75 3.96
N THR A 88 2.76 -8.85 3.45
CA THR A 88 3.16 -7.51 3.02
C THR A 88 3.79 -6.71 4.18
N ILE A 89 3.13 -6.66 5.33
CA ILE A 89 3.62 -5.93 6.51
C ILE A 89 4.90 -6.56 7.05
N ILE A 90 4.91 -7.89 7.17
CA ILE A 90 6.05 -8.64 7.67
C ILE A 90 7.28 -8.45 6.78
N GLN A 91 7.12 -8.48 5.45
CA GLN A 91 8.25 -8.31 4.54
C GLN A 91 8.79 -6.87 4.49
N LEU A 92 7.96 -5.84 4.73
CA LEU A 92 8.44 -4.45 4.89
C LEU A 92 9.38 -4.36 6.09
N PHE A 93 8.96 -4.90 7.24
CA PHE A 93 9.76 -4.92 8.46
C PHE A 93 11.06 -5.74 8.28
N TRP A 94 10.93 -7.00 7.89
CA TRP A 94 12.08 -7.89 7.75
C TRP A 94 13.00 -7.53 6.58
N GLY A 95 12.46 -6.97 5.50
CA GLY A 95 13.24 -6.45 4.38
C GLY A 95 14.13 -5.28 4.80
N THR A 96 13.60 -4.37 5.64
CA THR A 96 14.40 -3.28 6.21
C THR A 96 15.49 -3.81 7.14
N ILE A 97 15.21 -4.82 7.97
CA ILE A 97 16.20 -5.50 8.81
C ILE A 97 17.29 -6.18 7.95
N ALA A 98 16.88 -6.92 6.93
CA ALA A 98 17.81 -7.61 6.04
C ALA A 98 18.76 -6.62 5.37
N LEU A 99 18.22 -5.53 4.86
CA LEU A 99 19.00 -4.47 4.21
C LEU A 99 19.97 -3.80 5.19
N HIS A 100 19.51 -3.44 6.40
CA HIS A 100 20.37 -2.89 7.44
C HIS A 100 21.54 -3.83 7.80
N ARG A 101 21.25 -5.12 7.95
CA ARG A 101 22.29 -6.14 8.26
C ARG A 101 23.36 -6.20 7.19
N VAL A 102 22.95 -6.14 5.93
CA VAL A 102 23.88 -6.17 4.80
C VAL A 102 24.73 -4.90 4.75
N PHE A 103 24.16 -3.73 5.05
CA PHE A 103 24.89 -2.46 5.06
C PHE A 103 25.93 -2.36 6.17
N PHE A 104 25.64 -2.92 7.33
CA PHE A 104 26.48 -2.74 8.52
C PHE A 104 27.10 -4.03 9.05
N ASN A 105 26.87 -5.14 8.37
CA ASN A 105 27.37 -6.46 8.78
C ASN A 105 27.15 -6.74 10.29
N ASN A 106 26.04 -6.23 10.82
CA ASN A 106 25.75 -6.21 12.24
C ASN A 106 24.31 -6.65 12.54
N THR A 107 24.19 -7.51 13.52
CA THR A 107 22.92 -8.12 13.94
C THR A 107 22.34 -7.52 15.21
N GLU A 108 23.01 -6.53 15.81
CA GLU A 108 22.73 -6.14 17.21
C GLU A 108 21.89 -4.88 17.41
N THR A 109 21.49 -4.19 16.34
CA THR A 109 20.75 -2.93 16.50
C THR A 109 19.26 -3.15 16.63
N ARG A 110 18.77 -3.20 17.88
CA ARG A 110 17.33 -3.27 18.19
C ARG A 110 16.55 -2.01 17.76
N LEU A 111 17.24 -0.89 17.62
CA LEU A 111 16.66 0.40 17.13
C LEU A 111 15.99 0.32 15.77
N ILE A 112 16.15 -0.78 15.07
CA ILE A 112 15.36 -1.15 13.89
C ILE A 112 13.84 -1.27 14.16
N VAL A 113 13.41 -1.25 15.42
CA VAL A 113 11.99 -1.07 15.81
C VAL A 113 11.38 0.15 15.13
N SER A 114 12.18 1.18 14.83
CA SER A 114 11.71 2.30 14.01
C SER A 114 11.12 1.85 12.66
N ALA A 115 11.63 0.78 12.04
CA ALA A 115 11.06 0.23 10.80
C ALA A 115 9.64 -0.32 11.01
N ALA A 116 9.32 -0.86 12.18
CA ALA A 116 7.99 -1.35 12.50
C ALA A 116 6.95 -0.23 12.57
N LEU A 117 7.36 1.01 12.89
CA LEU A 117 6.49 2.19 12.90
C LEU A 117 6.02 2.58 11.49
N PHE A 118 6.78 2.21 10.45
CA PHE A 118 6.44 2.47 9.05
C PHE A 118 5.79 1.27 8.35
N ALA A 119 5.56 0.15 9.04
CA ALA A 119 4.94 -1.03 8.45
C ALA A 119 3.46 -0.77 8.10
N TYR A 120 2.70 -0.19 9.04
CA TYR A 120 1.41 0.41 8.77
C TYR A 120 1.64 1.88 8.40
N ASN A 121 1.41 2.22 7.16
CA ASN A 121 1.67 3.53 6.58
C ASN A 121 0.48 3.99 5.76
N GLY A 122 0.41 5.27 5.41
CA GLY A 122 -0.69 5.84 4.64
C GLY A 122 -1.02 5.06 3.36
N PRO A 123 -0.05 4.78 2.46
CA PRO A 123 -0.30 3.94 1.29
C PRO A 123 -0.91 2.57 1.61
N PHE A 124 -0.49 1.89 2.69
CA PHE A 124 -1.09 0.63 3.10
C PHE A 124 -2.53 0.80 3.58
N LEU A 125 -2.78 1.82 4.42
CA LEU A 125 -4.12 2.11 4.95
C LEU A 125 -5.08 2.61 3.85
N PHE A 126 -4.55 3.25 2.82
CA PHE A 126 -5.30 3.58 1.61
C PHE A 126 -5.72 2.32 0.84
N GLY A 127 -4.98 1.25 0.93
CA GLY A 127 -5.24 0.02 0.17
C GLY A 127 -4.28 -0.21 -0.99
N PHE A 128 -3.18 0.55 -1.12
CA PHE A 128 -2.14 0.30 -2.12
C PHE A 128 -1.31 -0.93 -1.76
N ILE A 129 -2.01 -2.05 -1.53
CA ILE A 129 -1.44 -3.28 -0.98
C ILE A 129 -0.40 -3.93 -1.90
N ASN A 130 -0.61 -3.89 -3.22
CA ASN A 130 0.33 -4.39 -4.21
C ASN A 130 1.63 -3.55 -4.25
N LEU A 131 1.51 -2.22 -4.06
CA LEU A 131 2.65 -1.31 -3.92
C LEU A 131 3.48 -1.66 -2.69
N CYS A 132 2.82 -1.78 -1.53
CA CYS A 132 3.50 -2.10 -0.26
C CYS A 132 4.17 -3.49 -0.31
N PHE A 133 3.54 -4.46 -0.96
CA PHE A 133 4.15 -5.75 -1.25
C PHE A 133 5.39 -5.59 -2.12
N GLY A 134 5.30 -4.78 -3.19
CA GLY A 134 6.43 -4.44 -4.05
C GLY A 134 7.57 -3.74 -3.29
N PHE A 135 7.28 -2.86 -2.33
CA PHE A 135 8.29 -2.25 -1.47
C PHE A 135 9.01 -3.27 -0.58
N GLY A 136 8.29 -4.22 -0.02
CA GLY A 136 8.92 -5.33 0.71
C GLY A 136 9.86 -6.12 -0.20
N MET A 137 9.41 -6.49 -1.40
CA MET A 137 10.27 -7.15 -2.39
C MET A 137 11.50 -6.31 -2.76
N MET A 138 11.33 -4.99 -2.94
CA MET A 138 12.40 -4.05 -3.26
C MET A 138 13.52 -4.07 -2.21
N LEU A 139 13.18 -4.04 -0.93
CA LEU A 139 14.15 -4.07 0.17
C LEU A 139 14.96 -5.38 0.18
N TRP A 140 14.28 -6.52 0.06
CA TRP A 140 14.93 -7.83 -0.03
C TRP A 140 15.81 -7.95 -1.28
N THR A 141 15.30 -7.51 -2.43
CA THR A 141 16.02 -7.54 -3.70
C THR A 141 17.29 -6.70 -3.63
N PHE A 142 17.20 -5.49 -3.07
CA PHE A 142 18.37 -4.63 -2.91
C PHE A 142 19.39 -5.21 -1.93
N ALA A 143 18.95 -5.86 -0.84
CA ALA A 143 19.83 -6.55 0.10
C ALA A 143 20.60 -7.71 -0.57
N ILE A 144 19.90 -8.56 -1.32
CA ILE A 144 20.52 -9.66 -2.08
C ILE A 144 21.47 -9.10 -3.14
N TRP A 145 21.04 -8.11 -3.90
CA TRP A 145 21.88 -7.46 -4.90
C TRP A 145 23.14 -6.87 -4.28
N PHE A 146 23.01 -6.09 -3.22
CA PHE A 146 24.13 -5.42 -2.56
C PHE A 146 25.21 -6.43 -2.12
N GLN A 147 24.79 -7.55 -1.56
CA GLN A 147 25.71 -8.57 -1.02
C GLN A 147 26.34 -9.46 -2.10
N TYR A 148 25.62 -9.76 -3.19
CA TYR A 148 26.00 -10.80 -4.14
C TYR A 148 26.09 -10.36 -5.60
N ARG A 149 26.03 -9.06 -5.88
CA ARG A 149 25.95 -8.48 -7.25
C ARG A 149 27.03 -8.91 -8.22
N GLU A 150 28.14 -9.44 -7.73
CA GLU A 150 29.26 -9.91 -8.58
C GLU A 150 29.02 -11.29 -9.22
N LYS A 151 28.05 -12.05 -8.72
CA LYS A 151 27.77 -13.41 -9.21
C LYS A 151 26.69 -13.37 -10.31
N LEU A 152 27.03 -13.87 -11.51
CA LEU A 152 26.09 -13.91 -12.63
C LEU A 152 24.82 -14.71 -12.31
N THR A 153 24.93 -15.82 -11.59
CA THR A 153 23.77 -16.61 -11.14
C THR A 153 22.79 -15.79 -10.31
N ILE A 154 23.30 -14.89 -9.48
CA ILE A 154 22.48 -13.98 -8.70
C ILE A 154 21.80 -12.94 -9.60
N GLN A 155 22.48 -12.42 -10.62
CA GLN A 155 21.86 -11.51 -11.59
C GLN A 155 20.66 -12.17 -12.32
N LEU A 156 20.75 -13.47 -12.63
CA LEU A 156 19.62 -14.22 -13.22
C LEU A 156 18.45 -14.37 -12.23
N ILE A 157 18.72 -14.70 -10.97
CA ILE A 157 17.69 -14.77 -9.92
C ILE A 157 17.04 -13.39 -9.71
N LEU A 158 17.85 -12.34 -9.66
CA LEU A 158 17.36 -10.96 -9.52
C LEU A 158 16.53 -10.55 -10.72
N ALA A 159 16.84 -10.99 -11.94
CA ALA A 159 16.01 -10.73 -13.12
C ALA A 159 14.60 -11.32 -12.97
N CYS A 160 14.46 -12.52 -12.41
CA CYS A 160 13.14 -13.08 -12.08
C CYS A 160 12.44 -12.28 -11.00
N ILE A 161 13.13 -11.96 -9.90
CA ILE A 161 12.53 -11.23 -8.77
C ILE A 161 12.11 -9.81 -9.19
N THR A 162 12.93 -9.10 -9.96
CA THR A 162 12.59 -7.74 -10.44
C THR A 162 11.48 -7.76 -11.48
N SER A 163 11.35 -8.84 -12.27
CA SER A 163 10.20 -9.03 -13.16
C SER A 163 8.91 -9.25 -12.37
N ILE A 164 8.94 -10.05 -11.32
CA ILE A 164 7.80 -10.21 -10.40
C ILE A 164 7.49 -8.89 -9.69
N MET A 165 8.50 -8.13 -9.28
CA MET A 165 8.31 -6.81 -8.67
C MET A 165 7.63 -5.81 -9.63
N LEU A 166 8.02 -5.79 -10.91
CA LEU A 166 7.38 -4.98 -11.95
C LEU A 166 5.90 -5.34 -12.10
N ILE A 167 5.60 -6.65 -12.19
CA ILE A 167 4.22 -7.16 -12.30
C ILE A 167 3.45 -6.89 -11.00
N SER A 168 4.11 -6.96 -9.85
CA SER A 168 3.50 -6.61 -8.57
C SER A 168 3.08 -5.14 -8.53
N HIS A 169 4.00 -4.23 -8.86
CA HIS A 169 3.69 -2.79 -8.95
C HIS A 169 4.81 -2.01 -9.65
N LEU A 170 4.46 -1.33 -10.76
CA LEU A 170 5.40 -0.54 -11.56
C LEU A 170 6.19 0.49 -10.73
N PHE A 171 5.50 1.20 -9.83
CA PHE A 171 6.14 2.24 -8.99
C PHE A 171 7.20 1.66 -8.05
N ALA A 172 6.98 0.48 -7.47
CA ALA A 172 7.96 -0.18 -6.61
C ALA A 172 9.23 -0.55 -7.40
N PHE A 173 9.06 -1.06 -8.63
CA PHE A 173 10.18 -1.31 -9.54
C PHE A 173 10.91 -0.03 -9.93
N ALA A 174 10.19 1.07 -10.22
CA ALA A 174 10.79 2.36 -10.55
C ALA A 174 11.63 2.91 -9.38
N VAL A 175 11.12 2.85 -8.15
CA VAL A 175 11.87 3.24 -6.94
C VAL A 175 13.12 2.38 -6.76
N TYR A 176 13.01 1.06 -6.95
CA TYR A 176 14.16 0.16 -6.95
C TYR A 176 15.23 0.60 -7.94
N ALA A 177 14.83 0.90 -9.19
CA ALA A 177 15.74 1.34 -10.23
C ALA A 177 16.41 2.69 -9.87
N VAL A 178 15.67 3.65 -9.32
CA VAL A 178 16.22 4.94 -8.85
C VAL A 178 17.30 4.72 -7.79
N VAL A 179 17.02 3.92 -6.77
CA VAL A 179 17.98 3.63 -5.67
C VAL A 179 19.21 2.93 -6.22
N LEU A 180 19.03 1.91 -7.07
CA LEU A 180 20.10 1.15 -7.67
C LEU A 180 21.01 2.02 -8.54
N ILE A 181 20.43 2.77 -9.46
CA ILE A 181 21.18 3.63 -10.39
C ILE A 181 21.93 4.72 -9.62
N SER A 182 21.27 5.37 -8.64
CA SER A 182 21.91 6.39 -7.82
C SER A 182 23.08 5.83 -7.02
N PHE A 183 22.94 4.62 -6.46
CA PHE A 183 24.03 3.92 -5.79
C PHE A 183 25.22 3.68 -6.74
N LEU A 184 24.95 3.17 -7.94
CA LEU A 184 25.99 2.89 -8.94
C LEU A 184 26.67 4.15 -9.49
N ILE A 185 25.92 5.27 -9.60
CA ILE A 185 26.49 6.58 -9.93
C ILE A 185 27.46 7.02 -8.82
N GLY A 186 27.10 6.83 -7.54
CA GLY A 186 27.98 7.07 -6.41
C GLY A 186 29.29 6.26 -6.47
N ASP A 187 29.19 4.96 -6.75
CA ASP A 187 30.35 4.07 -6.93
C ASP A 187 31.26 4.52 -8.10
N TYR A 188 30.67 5.06 -9.16
CA TYR A 188 31.41 5.59 -10.31
C TYR A 188 32.13 6.90 -9.99
N ILE A 189 31.43 7.88 -9.41
CA ILE A 189 31.98 9.20 -9.08
C ILE A 189 33.14 9.09 -8.08
N THR A 190 33.03 8.16 -7.13
CA THR A 190 34.10 7.93 -6.15
C THR A 190 35.28 7.12 -6.71
N GLY A 191 35.22 6.70 -7.99
CA GLY A 191 36.24 5.89 -8.64
C GLY A 191 36.33 4.45 -8.14
N PHE A 192 35.35 4.02 -7.34
CA PHE A 192 35.36 2.70 -6.72
C PHE A 192 35.16 1.55 -7.74
N ARG A 193 34.42 1.82 -8.84
CA ARG A 193 34.10 0.82 -9.88
C ARG A 193 34.23 1.39 -11.30
N SER A 194 34.66 0.54 -12.23
CA SER A 194 34.67 0.88 -13.66
C SER A 194 33.28 0.81 -14.27
N ILE A 195 33.04 1.57 -15.33
CA ILE A 195 31.75 1.58 -16.06
C ILE A 195 31.33 0.17 -16.55
N LYS A 196 32.27 -0.65 -17.02
CA LYS A 196 31.99 -2.03 -17.47
C LYS A 196 31.40 -2.87 -16.31
N LYS A 197 31.96 -2.72 -15.11
CA LYS A 197 31.51 -3.45 -13.93
C LYS A 197 30.15 -2.93 -13.45
N ILE A 198 29.91 -1.63 -13.52
CA ILE A 198 28.63 -1.01 -13.22
C ILE A 198 27.54 -1.56 -14.13
N LEU A 199 27.78 -1.60 -15.45
CA LEU A 199 26.83 -2.16 -16.41
C LEU A 199 26.54 -3.64 -16.14
N SER A 200 27.55 -4.43 -15.72
CA SER A 200 27.29 -5.82 -15.35
C SER A 200 26.37 -6.00 -14.14
N TYR A 201 26.34 -5.02 -13.24
CA TYR A 201 25.47 -5.03 -12.04
C TYR A 201 24.02 -4.65 -12.32
N THR A 202 23.71 -4.14 -13.51
CA THR A 202 22.35 -3.78 -13.95
C THR A 202 21.72 -4.81 -14.87
N LEU A 203 22.42 -5.91 -15.22
CA LEU A 203 21.94 -6.92 -16.17
C LEU A 203 20.55 -7.46 -15.82
N HIS A 204 20.26 -7.61 -14.53
CA HIS A 204 18.95 -8.09 -14.05
C HIS A 204 17.78 -7.14 -14.37
N LEU A 205 18.03 -5.88 -14.70
CA LEU A 205 16.99 -4.94 -15.12
C LEU A 205 16.51 -5.17 -16.56
N LEU A 206 17.29 -5.88 -17.38
CA LEU A 206 16.94 -6.10 -18.81
C LEU A 206 15.63 -6.88 -18.94
N ALA A 207 15.44 -7.92 -18.12
CA ALA A 207 14.22 -8.74 -18.19
C ALA A 207 12.93 -7.95 -17.88
N PRO A 208 12.80 -7.26 -16.72
CA PRO A 208 11.60 -6.48 -16.44
C PRO A 208 11.38 -5.34 -17.45
N ILE A 209 12.43 -4.67 -17.92
CA ILE A 209 12.32 -3.63 -18.95
C ILE A 209 11.77 -4.22 -20.26
N SER A 210 12.27 -5.40 -20.69
CA SER A 210 11.76 -6.09 -21.86
C SER A 210 10.30 -6.50 -21.70
N ILE A 211 9.91 -7.02 -20.53
CA ILE A 211 8.51 -7.35 -20.22
C ILE A 211 7.64 -6.11 -20.33
N TYR A 212 8.08 -4.98 -19.76
CA TYR A 212 7.32 -3.73 -19.82
C TYR A 212 7.09 -3.26 -21.26
N ILE A 213 8.16 -3.26 -22.06
CA ILE A 213 8.09 -2.74 -23.45
C ILE A 213 7.26 -3.64 -24.36
N ILE A 214 7.35 -4.96 -24.20
CA ILE A 214 6.80 -5.94 -25.15
C ILE A 214 5.39 -6.37 -24.75
N LEU A 215 5.13 -6.59 -23.44
CA LEU A 215 3.93 -7.28 -22.97
C LEU A 215 2.91 -6.37 -22.27
N MET A 216 3.35 -5.24 -21.70
CA MET A 216 2.41 -4.39 -20.99
C MET A 216 1.65 -3.46 -21.94
N PRO A 217 0.33 -3.31 -21.75
CA PRO A 217 -0.44 -2.35 -22.51
C PRO A 217 0.10 -0.95 -22.24
N ARG A 218 0.23 -0.16 -23.31
CA ARG A 218 0.61 1.25 -23.16
C ARG A 218 -0.55 1.97 -22.50
N ALA A 219 -0.30 2.57 -21.33
CA ALA A 219 -1.28 3.46 -20.74
C ALA A 219 -1.52 4.62 -21.71
N GLU A 220 -2.76 4.84 -22.08
CA GLU A 220 -3.11 6.06 -22.80
C GLU A 220 -2.82 7.22 -21.85
N MET A 221 -1.87 8.10 -22.24
CA MET A 221 -1.50 9.30 -21.47
C MET A 221 -2.57 10.41 -21.62
N ASN A 222 -3.83 10.02 -21.78
CA ASN A 222 -4.95 10.95 -21.99
C ASN A 222 -5.37 11.67 -20.70
N GLY A 223 -4.67 11.42 -19.57
CA GLY A 223 -4.91 12.09 -18.31
C GLY A 223 -4.02 13.33 -18.12
N LEU A 224 -4.54 14.29 -17.37
CA LEU A 224 -3.79 15.49 -17.00
C LEU A 224 -2.61 15.13 -16.09
N ILE A 225 -1.49 15.81 -16.27
CA ILE A 225 -0.41 15.84 -15.29
C ILE A 225 -0.77 16.91 -14.27
N GLY A 226 -1.04 16.49 -13.03
CA GLY A 226 -1.42 17.39 -11.94
C GLY A 226 -0.37 17.41 -10.83
N TYR A 227 0.02 18.62 -10.41
CA TYR A 227 0.95 18.80 -9.29
C TYR A 227 0.21 19.38 -8.07
N ASN A 228 0.45 18.80 -6.92
CA ASN A 228 0.00 19.36 -5.66
C ASN A 228 0.94 20.47 -5.18
N PRO A 229 0.43 21.45 -4.40
CA PRO A 229 1.27 22.45 -3.75
C PRO A 229 2.25 21.79 -2.77
N ILE A 230 3.35 22.50 -2.45
CA ILE A 230 4.39 21.98 -1.56
C ILE A 230 3.87 21.66 -0.15
N SER A 231 2.83 22.35 0.31
CA SER A 231 2.16 22.09 1.59
C SER A 231 1.56 20.67 1.64
N SER A 232 0.92 20.23 0.55
CA SER A 232 0.40 18.86 0.45
C SER A 232 1.51 17.83 0.47
N LYS A 233 2.64 18.09 -0.22
CA LYS A 233 3.81 17.20 -0.16
C LYS A 233 4.39 17.08 1.27
N ILE A 234 4.36 18.14 2.06
CA ILE A 234 4.77 18.06 3.48
C ILE A 234 3.79 17.16 4.26
N ALA A 235 2.50 17.30 4.00
CA ALA A 235 1.49 16.41 4.60
C ALA A 235 1.68 14.94 4.18
N ASP A 236 2.05 14.67 2.93
CA ASP A 236 2.34 13.31 2.45
C ASP A 236 3.53 12.66 3.17
N VAL A 237 4.56 13.44 3.53
CA VAL A 237 5.67 12.92 4.36
C VAL A 237 5.16 12.44 5.71
N TYR A 238 4.25 13.19 6.31
CA TYR A 238 3.59 12.81 7.56
C TYR A 238 2.76 11.53 7.40
N SER A 239 2.09 11.33 6.27
CA SER A 239 1.28 10.15 5.99
C SER A 239 2.07 8.85 5.95
N SER A 240 3.39 8.90 5.75
CA SER A 240 4.26 7.71 5.83
C SER A 240 4.18 6.97 7.16
N MET A 241 3.64 7.64 8.19
CA MET A 241 3.42 7.10 9.54
C MET A 241 1.94 7.12 9.97
N GLY A 242 1.03 7.63 9.13
CA GLY A 242 -0.36 7.87 9.48
C GLY A 242 -1.10 6.64 10.00
N LEU A 243 -1.78 6.75 11.16
CA LEU A 243 -2.61 5.72 11.78
C LEU A 243 -3.95 6.29 12.27
N TYR A 244 -4.58 7.15 11.48
CA TYR A 244 -5.91 7.74 11.80
C TYR A 244 -5.96 8.70 13.01
N ASN A 245 -4.83 8.98 13.68
CA ASN A 245 -4.78 9.93 14.80
C ASN A 245 -3.61 10.89 14.63
N PRO A 246 -3.86 12.12 14.14
CA PRO A 246 -2.81 13.08 13.85
C PRO A 246 -1.97 13.46 15.07
N TYR A 247 -2.51 13.44 16.29
CA TYR A 247 -1.76 13.74 17.50
C TYR A 247 -0.78 12.62 17.86
N LEU A 248 -1.22 11.36 17.77
CA LEU A 248 -0.37 10.19 18.02
C LEU A 248 0.72 10.08 16.95
N ASP A 249 0.40 10.37 15.71
CA ASP A 249 1.34 10.36 14.60
C ASP A 249 2.38 11.49 14.75
N MET A 250 1.94 12.70 15.09
CA MET A 250 2.82 13.84 15.39
C MET A 250 3.74 13.53 16.57
N LEU A 251 3.21 12.98 17.66
CA LEU A 251 4.01 12.57 18.83
C LEU A 251 5.07 11.55 18.44
N THR A 252 4.70 10.57 17.60
CA THR A 252 5.64 9.54 17.11
C THR A 252 6.77 10.17 16.30
N LEU A 253 6.43 11.09 15.38
CA LEU A 253 7.41 11.81 14.58
C LEU A 253 8.35 12.67 15.46
N LEU A 254 7.80 13.39 16.44
CA LEU A 254 8.59 14.17 17.38
C LEU A 254 9.56 13.31 18.22
N ILE A 255 9.14 12.13 18.64
CA ILE A 255 10.01 11.19 19.37
C ILE A 255 11.14 10.71 18.46
N LEU A 256 10.84 10.31 17.22
CA LEU A 256 11.86 9.89 16.25
C LEU A 256 12.85 11.01 15.93
N LEU A 257 12.38 12.20 15.65
CA LEU A 257 13.22 13.36 15.36
C LEU A 257 14.08 13.74 16.58
N SER A 258 13.49 13.71 17.79
CA SER A 258 14.24 13.96 19.05
C SER A 258 15.35 12.94 19.24
N ALA A 259 15.08 11.66 19.01
CA ALA A 259 16.08 10.60 19.10
C ALA A 259 17.23 10.83 18.10
N ILE A 260 16.92 11.25 16.88
CA ILE A 260 17.91 11.59 15.84
C ILE A 260 18.71 12.83 16.23
N ILE A 261 18.05 13.92 16.67
CA ILE A 261 18.70 15.20 17.02
C ILE A 261 19.64 15.00 18.22
N ILE A 262 19.19 14.33 19.27
CA ILE A 262 20.03 14.10 20.46
C ILE A 262 21.22 13.18 20.13
N GLY A 263 20.99 12.18 19.27
CA GLY A 263 22.01 11.22 18.86
C GLY A 263 22.87 11.65 17.66
N TRP A 264 22.62 12.80 17.02
CA TRP A 264 23.09 13.14 15.67
C TRP A 264 24.61 13.02 15.45
N ARG A 265 25.44 13.35 16.47
CA ARG A 265 26.92 13.23 16.42
C ARG A 265 27.44 11.80 16.51
N LYS A 266 26.60 10.86 16.93
CA LYS A 266 26.94 9.45 17.17
C LYS A 266 26.19 8.48 16.27
N ILE A 267 25.22 9.02 15.54
CA ILE A 267 24.51 8.29 14.48
C ILE A 267 25.39 8.26 13.24
N TYR A 268 25.54 7.10 12.65
CA TYR A 268 26.24 6.93 11.39
C TYR A 268 25.23 6.57 10.30
N VAL A 269 25.21 7.36 9.24
CA VAL A 269 24.47 7.03 8.01
C VAL A 269 25.44 6.41 7.03
N ALA A 270 25.09 5.29 6.42
CA ALA A 270 25.90 4.62 5.43
C ALA A 270 26.25 5.60 4.27
N SER A 271 27.56 5.94 4.13
CA SER A 271 28.00 7.01 3.22
C SER A 271 27.60 6.75 1.77
N PHE A 272 27.57 5.50 1.34
CA PHE A 272 27.14 5.09 0.00
C PHE A 272 25.63 5.27 -0.24
N MET A 273 24.83 5.50 0.81
CA MET A 273 23.38 5.73 0.70
C MET A 273 22.99 7.21 0.60
N TRP A 274 23.93 8.15 0.75
CA TRP A 274 23.59 9.59 0.65
C TRP A 274 23.03 9.96 -0.72
N LEU A 275 23.66 9.51 -1.80
CA LEU A 275 23.16 9.80 -3.15
C LEU A 275 21.82 9.11 -3.44
N PRO A 276 21.61 7.82 -3.14
CA PRO A 276 20.28 7.21 -3.21
C PRO A 276 19.20 7.94 -2.43
N LEU A 277 19.45 8.30 -1.16
CA LEU A 277 18.46 9.00 -0.35
C LEU A 277 18.17 10.41 -0.90
N ALA A 278 19.20 11.16 -1.32
CA ALA A 278 19.01 12.46 -1.97
C ALA A 278 18.21 12.32 -3.28
N SER A 279 18.48 11.30 -4.07
CA SER A 279 17.73 11.03 -5.32
C SER A 279 16.26 10.74 -5.04
N LEU A 280 15.94 9.98 -3.99
CA LEU A 280 14.54 9.75 -3.61
C LEU A 280 13.83 11.06 -3.23
N VAL A 281 14.49 11.97 -2.50
CA VAL A 281 13.93 13.29 -2.18
C VAL A 281 13.73 14.14 -3.44
N ILE A 282 14.73 14.18 -4.34
CA ILE A 282 14.62 14.92 -5.60
C ILE A 282 13.47 14.37 -6.45
N VAL A 283 13.39 13.06 -6.62
CA VAL A 283 12.32 12.45 -7.39
C VAL A 283 10.96 12.74 -6.74
N TYR A 284 10.84 12.66 -5.42
CA TYR A 284 9.62 13.01 -4.70
C TYR A 284 9.15 14.44 -5.00
N LEU A 285 10.06 15.40 -4.95
CA LEU A 285 9.73 16.81 -5.23
C LEU A 285 9.29 17.03 -6.69
N LEU A 286 9.83 16.25 -7.62
CA LEU A 286 9.53 16.35 -9.05
C LEU A 286 8.30 15.52 -9.48
N LEU A 287 7.89 14.52 -8.69
CA LEU A 287 6.74 13.70 -9.04
C LEU A 287 5.44 14.51 -9.04
N PRO A 288 4.59 14.34 -10.07
CA PRO A 288 3.23 14.87 -10.04
C PRO A 288 2.36 14.05 -9.07
N HIS A 289 1.27 14.65 -8.61
CA HIS A 289 0.25 13.95 -7.84
C HIS A 289 -0.58 13.00 -8.73
N ASN A 290 -1.00 13.53 -9.90
CA ASN A 290 -1.72 12.77 -10.92
C ASN A 290 -0.83 12.58 -12.16
N LEU A 291 -0.78 11.36 -12.68
CA LEU A 291 -0.03 11.02 -13.87
C LEU A 291 -0.85 10.04 -14.74
N GLY A 292 -1.42 10.54 -15.82
CA GLY A 292 -2.35 9.78 -16.68
C GLY A 292 -3.59 9.36 -15.86
N GLN A 293 -3.86 8.06 -15.81
CA GLN A 293 -4.96 7.48 -15.03
C GLN A 293 -4.58 7.19 -13.57
N GLY A 294 -3.34 7.46 -13.17
CA GLY A 294 -2.86 7.20 -11.82
C GLY A 294 -2.92 8.43 -10.94
N SER A 295 -3.58 8.34 -9.79
CA SER A 295 -3.60 9.37 -8.74
C SER A 295 -2.69 9.02 -7.57
N PHE A 296 -2.35 10.01 -6.73
CA PHE A 296 -1.54 9.82 -5.53
C PHE A 296 -0.14 9.25 -5.81
N VAL A 297 0.47 9.64 -6.94
CA VAL A 297 1.77 9.08 -7.38
C VAL A 297 2.88 9.51 -6.44
N ASP A 298 2.94 10.79 -6.07
CA ASP A 298 3.92 11.33 -5.13
C ASP A 298 3.72 10.85 -3.67
N TYR A 299 2.46 10.67 -3.25
CA TYR A 299 2.07 10.18 -1.93
C TYR A 299 2.75 8.84 -1.53
N ARG A 300 3.17 8.06 -2.50
CA ARG A 300 3.78 6.73 -2.34
C ARG A 300 5.26 6.79 -1.95
N MET A 301 5.97 7.87 -2.31
CA MET A 301 7.43 7.97 -2.19
C MET A 301 7.92 8.09 -0.73
N PRO A 302 7.29 8.86 0.17
CA PRO A 302 7.77 9.04 1.54
C PRO A 302 7.94 7.72 2.31
N THR A 303 7.06 6.75 2.09
CA THR A 303 7.17 5.41 2.72
C THR A 303 8.46 4.70 2.29
N ALA A 304 8.77 4.68 1.00
CA ALA A 304 10.01 4.08 0.50
C ALA A 304 11.25 4.78 1.06
N PHE A 305 11.25 6.12 1.08
CA PHE A 305 12.32 6.92 1.66
C PHE A 305 12.53 6.61 3.15
N ALA A 306 11.45 6.51 3.94
CA ALA A 306 11.51 6.19 5.37
C ALA A 306 12.14 4.80 5.61
N LEU A 307 11.72 3.78 4.85
CA LEU A 307 12.26 2.42 4.97
C LEU A 307 13.74 2.34 4.62
N PHE A 308 14.17 2.98 3.52
CA PHE A 308 15.59 3.05 3.17
C PHE A 308 16.39 3.86 4.20
N THR A 309 15.83 4.93 4.75
CA THR A 309 16.45 5.72 5.81
C THR A 309 16.66 4.88 7.07
N CYS A 310 15.63 4.14 7.52
CA CYS A 310 15.74 3.22 8.65
C CYS A 310 16.83 2.15 8.42
N ALA A 311 16.92 1.60 7.21
CA ALA A 311 17.95 0.62 6.87
C ALA A 311 19.37 1.24 6.84
N SER A 312 19.50 2.52 6.53
CA SER A 312 20.77 3.22 6.32
C SER A 312 21.38 3.82 7.57
N ILE A 313 20.64 3.86 8.69
CA ILE A 313 21.08 4.46 9.95
C ILE A 313 21.64 3.41 10.90
N ASN A 314 22.83 3.65 11.45
CA ASN A 314 23.45 2.82 12.49
C ASN A 314 23.58 3.64 13.80
N TRP A 315 23.04 3.06 14.86
CA TRP A 315 22.98 3.66 16.20
C TRP A 315 24.04 3.08 17.17
N ARG A 316 24.99 2.31 16.65
CA ARG A 316 25.95 1.54 17.46
C ARG A 316 26.85 2.43 18.34
N ASN A 317 27.14 3.64 17.92
CA ASN A 317 28.02 4.57 18.61
C ASN A 317 27.34 5.33 19.76
N LEU A 318 26.03 5.10 19.99
CA LEU A 318 25.31 5.67 21.12
C LEU A 318 25.75 5.02 22.42
N ASN A 319 25.73 5.84 23.49
CA ASN A 319 25.85 5.33 24.85
C ASN A 319 24.77 4.26 25.11
N GLU A 320 25.14 3.17 25.75
CA GLU A 320 24.24 2.02 25.94
C GLU A 320 22.97 2.39 26.69
N GLN A 321 23.08 3.21 27.75
CA GLN A 321 21.92 3.68 28.52
C GLN A 321 20.97 4.52 27.65
N TYR A 322 21.51 5.40 26.82
CA TYR A 322 20.69 6.19 25.90
C TYR A 322 20.04 5.29 24.84
N ARG A 323 20.80 4.36 24.25
CA ARG A 323 20.29 3.41 23.26
C ARG A 323 19.12 2.59 23.84
N VAL A 324 19.28 2.02 25.04
CA VAL A 324 18.22 1.26 25.69
C VAL A 324 16.97 2.09 25.95
N ARG A 325 17.13 3.36 26.38
CA ARG A 325 15.97 4.26 26.56
C ARG A 325 15.25 4.54 25.25
N VAL A 326 15.98 4.84 24.18
CA VAL A 326 15.38 5.08 22.84
C VAL A 326 14.69 3.82 22.34
N GLU A 327 15.30 2.65 22.44
CA GLU A 327 14.70 1.38 22.06
C GLU A 327 13.39 1.11 22.83
N ALA A 328 13.42 1.29 24.16
CA ALA A 328 12.24 1.09 25.00
C ALA A 328 11.13 2.09 24.64
N THR A 329 11.48 3.37 24.43
CA THR A 329 10.51 4.41 24.06
C THR A 329 9.87 4.09 22.70
N LEU A 330 10.67 3.75 21.68
CA LEU A 330 10.15 3.40 20.36
C LEU A 330 9.29 2.14 20.39
N PHE A 331 9.67 1.15 21.22
CA PHE A 331 8.86 -0.05 21.39
C PHE A 331 7.52 0.25 22.07
N ILE A 332 7.52 1.06 23.13
CA ILE A 332 6.27 1.49 23.80
C ILE A 332 5.37 2.23 22.80
N VAL A 333 5.92 3.17 22.04
CA VAL A 333 5.16 3.91 21.02
C VAL A 333 4.61 2.96 19.96
N PHE A 334 5.40 2.01 19.51
CA PHE A 334 4.96 0.98 18.55
C PHE A 334 3.77 0.18 19.11
N VAL A 335 3.87 -0.32 20.34
CA VAL A 335 2.77 -1.08 20.96
C VAL A 335 1.53 -0.22 21.13
N MET A 336 1.67 1.03 21.60
CA MET A 336 0.54 1.96 21.72
C MET A 336 -0.15 2.21 20.40
N ARG A 337 0.60 2.38 19.30
CA ARG A 337 0.06 2.58 17.97
C ARG A 337 -0.71 1.36 17.46
N ILE A 338 -0.18 0.15 17.66
CA ILE A 338 -0.87 -1.09 17.28
C ILE A 338 -2.16 -1.28 18.08
N LEU A 339 -2.12 -1.07 19.38
CA LEU A 339 -3.31 -1.18 20.24
C LEU A 339 -4.37 -0.14 19.86
N PHE A 340 -3.96 1.11 19.62
CA PHE A 340 -4.87 2.16 19.14
C PHE A 340 -5.53 1.75 17.81
N MET A 341 -4.76 1.24 16.86
CA MET A 341 -5.28 0.81 15.57
C MET A 341 -6.29 -0.34 15.72
N ILE A 342 -6.00 -1.35 16.56
CA ILE A 342 -6.93 -2.46 16.84
C ILE A 342 -8.24 -1.91 17.42
N MET A 343 -8.16 -1.04 18.44
CA MET A 343 -9.35 -0.43 19.04
C MET A 343 -10.18 0.34 18.02
N GLN A 344 -9.50 1.12 17.17
CA GLN A 344 -10.16 1.90 16.13
C GLN A 344 -10.83 1.01 15.08
N TRP A 345 -10.15 -0.03 14.63
CA TRP A 345 -10.70 -0.98 13.67
C TRP A 345 -11.88 -1.77 14.24
N GLN A 346 -11.85 -2.13 15.53
CA GLN A 346 -12.98 -2.77 16.19
C GLN A 346 -14.19 -1.84 16.31
N ASN A 347 -13.97 -0.56 16.62
CA ASN A 347 -15.06 0.43 16.65
C ASN A 347 -15.76 0.58 15.29
N TRP A 348 -15.01 0.51 14.20
CA TRP A 348 -15.56 0.63 12.84
C TRP A 348 -16.28 -0.62 12.34
N GLN A 349 -16.11 -1.77 13.01
CA GLN A 349 -16.88 -2.97 12.64
C GLN A 349 -18.40 -2.71 12.72
N ILE A 350 -18.85 -1.82 13.61
CA ILE A 350 -20.27 -1.47 13.76
C ILE A 350 -20.81 -0.88 12.45
N ASP A 351 -20.09 0.08 11.85
CA ASP A 351 -20.49 0.73 10.59
C ASP A 351 -20.52 -0.28 9.44
N PHE A 352 -19.50 -1.12 9.31
CA PHE A 352 -19.44 -2.15 8.27
C PHE A 352 -20.58 -3.17 8.43
N MET A 353 -20.89 -3.60 9.66
CA MET A 353 -21.99 -4.53 9.92
C MET A 353 -23.35 -3.91 9.62
N GLU A 354 -23.56 -2.64 9.94
CA GLU A 354 -24.80 -1.92 9.62
C GLU A 354 -25.03 -1.81 8.12
N ILE A 355 -23.97 -1.47 7.35
CA ILE A 355 -24.04 -1.40 5.88
C ILE A 355 -24.30 -2.80 5.28
N GLN A 356 -23.61 -3.85 5.76
CA GLN A 356 -23.85 -5.22 5.28
C GLN A 356 -25.27 -5.70 5.61
N ARG A 357 -25.84 -5.33 6.78
CA ARG A 357 -27.25 -5.59 7.10
C ARG A 357 -28.20 -4.81 6.19
N ALA A 358 -27.87 -3.60 5.78
CA ALA A 358 -28.66 -2.88 4.78
C ALA A 358 -28.62 -3.61 3.44
N PHE A 359 -27.45 -4.09 3.02
CA PHE A 359 -27.29 -4.87 1.78
C PHE A 359 -28.02 -6.21 1.81
N SER A 360 -28.25 -6.84 2.98
CA SER A 360 -29.05 -8.07 3.04
C SER A 360 -30.50 -7.90 2.54
N LYS A 361 -30.96 -6.65 2.37
CA LYS A 361 -32.25 -6.30 1.77
C LYS A 361 -32.18 -6.13 0.23
N LEU A 362 -30.97 -6.19 -0.36
CA LEU A 362 -30.80 -6.13 -1.81
C LEU A 362 -31.19 -7.46 -2.46
N PRO A 363 -32.04 -7.47 -3.48
CA PRO A 363 -32.20 -8.64 -4.34
C PRO A 363 -30.89 -8.99 -5.05
N SER A 364 -30.70 -10.27 -5.33
CA SER A 364 -29.54 -10.71 -6.13
C SER A 364 -29.56 -10.05 -7.51
N GLY A 365 -28.39 -9.60 -7.97
CA GLY A 365 -28.23 -8.93 -9.24
C GLY A 365 -28.79 -7.51 -9.29
N SER A 366 -29.03 -6.84 -8.16
CA SER A 366 -29.44 -5.44 -8.11
C SER A 366 -28.35 -4.51 -8.65
N LYS A 367 -28.75 -3.30 -9.07
CA LYS A 367 -27.85 -2.23 -9.48
C LYS A 367 -27.83 -1.17 -8.39
N LEU A 368 -26.65 -0.96 -7.79
CA LEU A 368 -26.47 -0.08 -6.62
C LEU A 368 -25.57 1.11 -6.99
N LEU A 369 -26.13 2.32 -6.94
CA LEU A 369 -25.41 3.57 -7.07
C LEU A 369 -24.89 4.00 -5.70
N THR A 370 -23.58 4.27 -5.58
CA THR A 370 -22.99 4.83 -4.36
C THR A 370 -22.59 6.26 -4.58
N LEU A 371 -23.02 7.14 -3.69
CA LEU A 371 -22.71 8.58 -3.73
C LEU A 371 -22.09 9.02 -2.41
N SER A 372 -21.08 9.87 -2.49
CA SER A 372 -20.44 10.56 -1.37
C SER A 372 -20.28 12.05 -1.67
N ALA A 373 -20.08 12.87 -0.64
CA ALA A 373 -20.00 14.33 -0.78
C ALA A 373 -18.87 14.81 -1.68
N ASP A 374 -17.74 14.13 -1.62
CA ASP A 374 -16.59 14.39 -2.47
C ASP A 374 -15.79 13.08 -2.66
N PRO A 375 -15.95 12.43 -3.80
CA PRO A 375 -15.22 11.21 -4.10
C PRO A 375 -13.70 11.42 -4.18
N ASN A 376 -13.24 12.67 -4.32
CA ASN A 376 -11.83 13.03 -4.41
C ASN A 376 -11.21 13.49 -3.08
N THR A 377 -12.02 13.80 -2.06
CA THR A 377 -11.52 14.12 -0.72
C THR A 377 -11.46 12.86 0.14
N ILE A 378 -10.36 12.17 0.04
CA ILE A 378 -10.06 11.07 0.95
C ILE A 378 -9.51 11.67 2.23
N ASP A 379 -10.38 11.93 3.17
CA ASP A 379 -10.00 12.35 4.51
C ASP A 379 -9.83 11.13 5.40
N PHE A 380 -8.57 10.69 5.54
CA PHE A 380 -8.21 9.62 6.49
C PHE A 380 -8.42 10.02 7.95
N SER A 381 -8.63 11.29 8.23
CA SER A 381 -8.93 11.78 9.59
C SER A 381 -10.39 11.53 9.97
N THR A 382 -11.26 11.29 9.00
CA THR A 382 -12.70 11.06 9.22
C THR A 382 -13.00 9.56 9.13
N PRO A 383 -13.03 8.84 10.22
CA PRO A 383 -13.37 7.42 10.26
C PRO A 383 -14.90 7.19 10.11
N PRO A 384 -15.31 5.97 9.65
CA PRO A 384 -14.49 4.90 9.10
C PRO A 384 -14.15 5.13 7.62
N PRO A 385 -13.06 4.48 7.09
CA PRO A 385 -12.77 4.55 5.66
C PRO A 385 -13.78 3.67 4.91
N LEU A 386 -14.80 4.31 4.35
CA LEU A 386 -15.90 3.63 3.63
C LEU A 386 -15.69 3.58 2.11
N GLY A 387 -14.47 3.82 1.63
CA GLY A 387 -14.16 3.69 0.22
C GLY A 387 -14.51 2.30 -0.29
N HIS A 388 -15.15 2.25 -1.46
CA HIS A 388 -15.55 1.02 -2.14
C HIS A 388 -16.36 0.03 -1.27
N VAL A 389 -17.04 0.52 -0.21
CA VAL A 389 -17.84 -0.34 0.68
C VAL A 389 -18.99 -1.06 -0.05
N ASP A 390 -19.47 -0.50 -1.15
CA ASP A 390 -20.45 -1.06 -2.07
C ASP A 390 -19.97 -2.34 -2.76
N ALA A 391 -18.66 -2.57 -2.83
CA ALA A 391 -18.07 -3.81 -3.30
C ALA A 391 -18.54 -5.04 -2.50
N PHE A 392 -18.99 -4.88 -1.26
CA PHE A 392 -19.65 -5.97 -0.51
C PHE A 392 -21.00 -6.37 -1.12
N ALA A 393 -21.70 -5.46 -1.79
CA ALA A 393 -22.92 -5.81 -2.54
C ALA A 393 -22.59 -6.67 -3.77
N VAL A 394 -21.43 -6.43 -4.40
CA VAL A 394 -20.93 -7.31 -5.48
C VAL A 394 -20.62 -8.69 -4.94
N ILE A 395 -19.91 -8.79 -3.82
CA ILE A 395 -19.49 -10.05 -3.20
C ILE A 395 -20.71 -10.90 -2.76
N ASN A 396 -21.66 -10.28 -2.06
CA ASN A 396 -22.73 -10.98 -1.38
C ASN A 396 -23.99 -11.16 -2.26
N HIS A 397 -24.23 -10.26 -3.21
CA HIS A 397 -25.49 -10.21 -3.98
C HIS A 397 -25.26 -10.21 -5.51
N GLY A 398 -24.00 -10.25 -5.99
CA GLY A 398 -23.71 -10.13 -7.42
C GLY A 398 -24.16 -8.80 -8.03
N ALA A 399 -24.20 -7.72 -7.24
CA ALA A 399 -24.70 -6.43 -7.65
C ALA A 399 -23.79 -5.76 -8.71
N LEU A 400 -24.37 -4.81 -9.48
CA LEU A 400 -23.61 -3.87 -10.29
C LEU A 400 -23.33 -2.62 -9.43
N VAL A 401 -22.06 -2.20 -9.39
CA VAL A 401 -21.65 -0.91 -8.76
C VAL A 401 -20.80 -0.11 -9.75
N PRO A 402 -20.83 1.23 -9.72
CA PRO A 402 -20.12 2.05 -10.70
C PRO A 402 -18.61 2.17 -10.41
N ASP A 403 -18.21 2.09 -9.14
CA ASP A 403 -16.84 2.36 -8.71
C ASP A 403 -16.12 1.08 -8.29
N LEU A 404 -15.97 0.15 -9.22
CA LEU A 404 -15.15 -1.04 -9.05
C LEU A 404 -13.94 -0.96 -9.99
N PHE A 405 -12.76 -1.41 -9.56
CA PHE A 405 -11.55 -1.46 -10.39
C PHE A 405 -11.75 -2.43 -11.57
N ALA A 406 -12.52 -1.98 -12.57
CA ALA A 406 -12.93 -2.77 -13.72
C ALA A 406 -12.92 -1.93 -15.01
N GLY A 407 -12.54 -2.56 -16.13
CA GLY A 407 -12.62 -1.95 -17.45
C GLY A 407 -11.48 -1.02 -17.85
N LEU A 408 -10.59 -0.66 -16.94
CA LEU A 408 -9.40 0.13 -17.25
C LEU A 408 -8.30 -0.76 -17.88
N ALA A 409 -7.39 -0.15 -18.64
CA ALA A 409 -6.34 -0.87 -19.36
C ALA A 409 -5.40 -1.68 -18.46
N HIS A 410 -5.28 -1.29 -17.20
CA HIS A 410 -4.42 -1.92 -16.18
C HIS A 410 -5.18 -2.84 -15.21
N GLU A 411 -6.47 -3.17 -15.51
CA GLU A 411 -7.29 -4.06 -14.68
C GLU A 411 -7.50 -5.43 -15.33
N VAL A 412 -7.77 -6.44 -14.52
CA VAL A 412 -7.97 -7.84 -14.93
C VAL A 412 -9.43 -8.27 -14.93
N ILE A 413 -10.33 -7.35 -14.66
CA ILE A 413 -11.78 -7.51 -14.80
C ILE A 413 -12.36 -6.39 -15.65
N ILE A 414 -13.44 -6.70 -16.36
CA ILE A 414 -14.16 -5.74 -17.20
C ILE A 414 -15.65 -5.78 -16.90
N TYR A 415 -16.34 -4.68 -17.15
CA TYR A 415 -17.79 -4.67 -17.24
C TYR A 415 -18.22 -5.38 -18.54
N ARG A 416 -19.29 -6.20 -18.45
CA ARG A 416 -19.94 -6.77 -19.63
C ARG A 416 -20.80 -5.73 -20.33
N GLU A 417 -21.01 -5.91 -21.65
CA GLU A 417 -21.99 -5.14 -22.38
C GLU A 417 -23.42 -5.35 -21.82
N PRO A 418 -24.22 -4.29 -21.71
CA PRO A 418 -23.98 -2.90 -22.15
C PRO A 418 -23.37 -1.98 -21.09
N TYR A 419 -22.85 -2.52 -19.97
CA TYR A 419 -22.39 -1.77 -18.78
C TYR A 419 -20.95 -1.26 -18.88
N ASN A 420 -20.23 -1.55 -19.96
CA ASN A 420 -18.85 -1.12 -20.18
C ASN A 420 -18.65 0.41 -20.14
N ARG A 421 -19.68 1.19 -20.48
CA ARG A 421 -19.67 2.67 -20.39
C ARG A 421 -19.53 3.19 -18.94
N ILE A 422 -19.93 2.40 -17.94
CA ILE A 422 -19.82 2.78 -16.53
C ILE A 422 -18.35 2.89 -16.10
N ALA A 423 -17.46 2.12 -16.70
CA ALA A 423 -16.02 2.09 -16.35
C ALA A 423 -15.30 3.45 -16.46
N THR A 424 -15.86 4.39 -17.24
CA THR A 424 -15.24 5.71 -17.49
C THR A 424 -16.04 6.86 -16.89
N GLN A 425 -17.11 6.57 -16.15
CA GLN A 425 -18.00 7.59 -15.56
C GLN A 425 -17.76 7.66 -14.06
N GLU A 426 -17.65 8.88 -13.56
CA GLU A 426 -17.64 9.11 -12.10
C GLU A 426 -19.03 8.88 -11.52
N PRO A 427 -19.12 8.23 -10.33
CA PRO A 427 -20.40 8.07 -9.65
C PRO A 427 -21.07 9.43 -9.38
N SER A 428 -22.22 9.64 -9.98
CA SER A 428 -22.98 10.89 -9.86
C SER A 428 -24.47 10.62 -10.03
N VAL A 429 -25.29 11.59 -9.67
CA VAL A 429 -26.75 11.53 -9.85
C VAL A 429 -27.16 11.37 -11.32
N ALA A 430 -26.29 11.74 -12.26
CA ALA A 430 -26.53 11.54 -13.69
C ALA A 430 -26.64 10.06 -14.10
N LEU A 431 -26.12 9.15 -13.27
CA LEU A 431 -26.23 7.70 -13.47
C LEU A 431 -27.52 7.11 -12.88
N GLU A 432 -28.30 7.90 -12.10
CA GLU A 432 -29.53 7.45 -11.43
C GLU A 432 -30.44 6.57 -12.32
N PRO A 433 -30.74 6.94 -13.59
CA PRO A 433 -31.66 6.16 -14.40
C PRO A 433 -31.22 4.71 -14.69
N GLU A 434 -29.96 4.38 -14.43
CA GLU A 434 -29.39 3.06 -14.69
C GLU A 434 -29.40 2.15 -13.46
N PHE A 435 -29.73 2.68 -12.27
CA PHE A 435 -29.61 2.01 -10.98
C PHE A 435 -30.95 1.87 -10.28
N ASP A 436 -31.10 0.78 -9.51
CA ASP A 436 -32.35 0.47 -8.79
C ASP A 436 -32.30 0.95 -7.33
N TYR A 437 -31.09 1.00 -6.77
CA TYR A 437 -30.84 1.34 -5.36
C TYR A 437 -29.74 2.37 -5.25
N VAL A 438 -29.75 3.11 -4.14
CA VAL A 438 -28.71 4.08 -3.80
C VAL A 438 -28.18 3.85 -2.39
N LEU A 439 -26.88 3.97 -2.24
CA LEU A 439 -26.14 4.09 -0.99
C LEU A 439 -25.57 5.50 -0.92
N LEU A 440 -26.02 6.29 0.05
CA LEU A 440 -25.46 7.61 0.34
C LEU A 440 -24.50 7.47 1.52
N LEU A 441 -23.24 7.77 1.33
CA LEU A 441 -22.24 7.78 2.39
C LEU A 441 -22.14 9.19 2.97
N ARG A 442 -22.36 9.31 4.29
CA ARG A 442 -22.42 10.59 5.01
C ARG A 442 -23.38 11.58 4.32
N PRO A 443 -24.66 11.21 4.24
CA PRO A 443 -25.67 11.97 3.47
C PRO A 443 -25.79 13.43 3.89
N GLU A 444 -25.44 13.76 5.14
CA GLU A 444 -25.41 15.12 5.68
C GLU A 444 -24.43 16.04 4.95
N ASN A 445 -23.42 15.48 4.30
CA ASN A 445 -22.39 16.22 3.56
C ASN A 445 -22.71 16.33 2.06
N ILE A 446 -23.69 15.57 1.55
CA ILE A 446 -24.04 15.57 0.12
C ILE A 446 -25.03 16.72 -0.16
N PRO A 447 -24.76 17.62 -1.12
CA PRO A 447 -25.72 18.63 -1.52
C PRO A 447 -27.04 18.00 -1.98
N LYS A 448 -28.19 18.60 -1.60
CA LYS A 448 -29.52 18.03 -1.89
C LYS A 448 -29.80 17.85 -3.38
N ASP A 449 -29.28 18.72 -4.21
CA ASP A 449 -29.35 18.67 -5.68
C ASP A 449 -28.49 17.56 -6.31
N HIS A 450 -27.60 16.97 -5.52
CA HIS A 450 -26.78 15.83 -5.92
C HIS A 450 -27.32 14.50 -5.36
N MET A 451 -28.50 14.49 -4.74
CA MET A 451 -29.15 13.28 -4.25
C MET A 451 -30.29 12.85 -5.18
N PRO A 452 -30.39 11.55 -5.50
CA PRO A 452 -31.55 11.02 -6.25
C PRO A 452 -32.80 11.06 -5.41
N HIS A 453 -33.98 10.99 -6.05
CA HIS A 453 -35.25 10.73 -5.33
C HIS A 453 -35.31 9.25 -4.96
N TYR A 454 -35.33 8.92 -3.69
CA TYR A 454 -35.35 7.54 -3.22
C TYR A 454 -36.27 7.34 -2.01
N CYS A 455 -36.79 6.13 -1.87
CA CYS A 455 -37.46 5.64 -0.70
C CYS A 455 -36.46 4.96 0.24
N GLU A 456 -36.23 5.57 1.40
CA GLU A 456 -35.29 5.04 2.39
C GLU A 456 -35.75 3.67 2.90
N ILE A 457 -34.83 2.70 2.92
CA ILE A 457 -35.05 1.33 3.41
C ILE A 457 -34.30 1.10 4.72
N SER A 458 -33.13 1.73 4.87
CA SER A 458 -32.28 1.60 6.04
C SER A 458 -31.37 2.81 6.16
N HIS A 459 -31.07 3.21 7.40
CA HIS A 459 -30.02 4.18 7.68
C HIS A 459 -29.15 3.72 8.85
N GLY A 460 -27.95 4.22 8.91
CA GLY A 460 -27.02 4.06 10.00
C GLY A 460 -26.34 5.39 10.32
N ARG A 461 -25.37 5.33 11.18
CA ARG A 461 -24.60 6.49 11.61
C ARG A 461 -23.85 7.19 10.47
N THR A 462 -23.46 6.46 9.44
CA THR A 462 -22.57 6.93 8.37
C THR A 462 -23.17 6.78 6.97
N PHE A 463 -24.43 6.29 6.85
CA PHE A 463 -25.04 6.03 5.56
C PHE A 463 -26.58 6.14 5.59
N SER A 464 -27.16 6.38 4.43
CA SER A 464 -28.55 6.10 4.10
C SER A 464 -28.61 5.18 2.88
N PHE A 465 -29.52 4.21 2.91
CA PHE A 465 -29.72 3.24 1.84
C PHE A 465 -31.18 3.17 1.45
N GLY A 466 -31.48 3.17 0.16
CA GLY A 466 -32.86 3.16 -0.31
C GLY A 466 -33.02 2.72 -1.75
N LYS A 467 -34.29 2.61 -2.16
CA LYS A 467 -34.70 2.29 -3.53
C LYS A 467 -34.92 3.58 -4.31
N ILE A 468 -34.34 3.71 -5.49
CA ILE A 468 -34.53 4.87 -6.37
C ILE A 468 -35.97 4.87 -6.88
N MET A 469 -36.58 6.05 -6.92
CA MET A 469 -37.93 6.27 -7.45
C MET A 469 -37.82 6.87 -8.85
N HIS A 470 -38.07 6.05 -9.87
CA HIS A 470 -38.08 6.47 -11.27
C HIS A 470 -39.40 7.08 -11.69
#